data_b8a3beed2839e513ebda18d2319c95d2
#
_entry.id   b8a3beed2839e513ebda18d2319c95d2
#
_cell.length_a   1.000
_cell.length_b   1.000
_cell.length_c   1.000
_cell.angle_alpha   90.00
_cell.angle_beta   90.00
_cell.angle_gamma   90.00
#
_symmetry.space_group_name_H-M   'P 1'
#
loop_
_entity.id
_entity.type
_entity.pdbx_description
1 polymer ?
#
loop_
_entity_poly.entity_id
_entity_poly.type
_entity_poly.pdbx_seq_one_letter_code
_entity_poly.pdbx_strand_id
1 'polypeptide(L)'
;MYRKIIEPRVSETDGLGHINNTTLPVWLEAARNPIFKLFTPDDSFEKWRMIILHTSIDYRDQVYFGTEVEVFTWVKRIGKSSLELYEEIHQRGKICAKSKAIYVNYNRETEQSEPIPWEIREELMKHLYDEHKEM
;
A
#
# COMPACT_ATOMS: atom_id res chain seq x y z
N MET A 1 -0.84 11.48 3.07
CA MET A 1 -0.61 10.08 3.51
C MET A 1 -1.94 9.40 3.70
N TYR A 2 -2.01 8.15 3.31
CA TYR A 2 -3.17 7.31 3.60
C TYR A 2 -2.90 6.54 4.88
N ARG A 3 -3.93 6.34 5.69
CA ARG A 3 -3.82 5.62 6.96
C ARG A 3 -4.93 4.59 7.05
N LYS A 4 -4.59 3.37 7.42
CA LYS A 4 -5.57 2.31 7.66
C LYS A 4 -5.29 1.65 9.00
N ILE A 5 -6.34 1.50 9.79
CA ILE A 5 -6.28 0.76 11.05
C ILE A 5 -6.75 -0.67 10.78
N ILE A 6 -5.96 -1.64 11.21
CA ILE A 6 -6.28 -3.05 11.07
C ILE A 6 -6.31 -3.70 12.44
N GLU A 7 -7.37 -4.45 12.70
CA GLU A 7 -7.47 -5.28 13.88
C GLU A 7 -7.03 -6.70 13.50
N PRO A 8 -5.90 -7.18 14.04
CA PRO A 8 -5.42 -8.53 13.73
C PRO A 8 -6.41 -9.61 14.12
N ARG A 9 -6.55 -10.63 13.27
CA ARG A 9 -7.46 -11.76 13.48
C ARG A 9 -6.69 -12.98 13.97
N VAL A 10 -7.35 -13.82 14.76
CA VAL A 10 -6.77 -15.08 15.24
C VAL A 10 -6.24 -15.92 14.08
N SER A 11 -6.99 -15.98 12.97
CA SER A 11 -6.60 -16.76 11.79
C SER A 11 -5.32 -16.27 11.14
N GLU A 12 -4.85 -15.08 11.50
CA GLU A 12 -3.63 -14.47 10.94
C GLU A 12 -2.40 -14.75 11.80
N THR A 13 -2.57 -15.43 12.92
CA THR A 13 -1.46 -15.76 13.82
C THR A 13 -0.72 -17.02 13.36
N ASP A 14 0.50 -17.14 13.85
CA ASP A 14 1.35 -18.32 13.66
C ASP A 14 1.12 -19.43 14.70
N GLY A 15 0.10 -19.25 15.55
CA GLY A 15 -0.18 -20.16 16.66
C GLY A 15 0.51 -19.79 17.97
N LEU A 16 1.37 -18.77 17.96
CA LEU A 16 2.12 -18.31 19.14
C LEU A 16 1.75 -16.88 19.54
N GLY A 17 0.69 -16.32 18.92
CA GLY A 17 0.27 -14.95 19.17
C GLY A 17 0.97 -13.92 18.30
N HIS A 18 1.96 -14.31 17.50
CA HIS A 18 2.57 -13.44 16.50
C HIS A 18 1.77 -13.51 15.21
N ILE A 19 1.65 -12.38 14.52
CA ILE A 19 1.03 -12.38 13.20
C ILE A 19 2.01 -13.01 12.22
N ASN A 20 1.49 -13.93 11.40
CA ASN A 20 2.29 -14.60 10.39
C ASN A 20 2.86 -13.58 9.41
N ASN A 21 4.13 -13.67 9.10
CA ASN A 21 4.80 -12.74 8.19
C ASN A 21 4.14 -12.70 6.81
N THR A 22 3.49 -13.78 6.38
CA THR A 22 2.78 -13.82 5.09
C THR A 22 1.51 -12.97 5.09
N THR A 23 1.01 -12.56 6.25
CA THR A 23 -0.17 -11.71 6.39
C THR A 23 0.14 -10.24 6.08
N LEU A 24 1.35 -9.78 6.38
CA LEU A 24 1.71 -8.37 6.21
C LEU A 24 1.56 -7.88 4.77
N PRO A 25 1.96 -8.62 3.73
CA PRO A 25 1.71 -8.21 2.35
C PRO A 25 0.22 -8.01 2.04
N VAL A 26 -0.65 -8.84 2.60
CA VAL A 26 -2.11 -8.75 2.41
C VAL A 26 -2.63 -7.44 3.03
N TRP A 27 -2.18 -7.10 4.22
CA TRP A 27 -2.55 -5.84 4.88
C TRP A 27 -2.07 -4.61 4.12
N LEU A 28 -0.84 -4.68 3.60
CA LEU A 28 -0.27 -3.59 2.81
C LEU A 28 -1.10 -3.34 1.55
N GLU A 29 -1.47 -4.41 0.84
CA GLU A 29 -2.31 -4.30 -0.35
C GLU A 29 -3.67 -3.71 -0.02
N ALA A 30 -4.31 -4.17 1.05
CA ALA A 30 -5.61 -3.64 1.48
C ALA A 30 -5.54 -2.14 1.78
N ALA A 31 -4.43 -1.66 2.31
CA ALA A 31 -4.22 -0.26 2.61
C ALA A 31 -4.12 0.62 1.34
N ARG A 32 -3.88 0.01 0.18
CA ARG A 32 -3.78 0.71 -1.11
C ARG A 32 -5.13 0.91 -1.79
N ASN A 33 -6.21 0.37 -1.25
CA ASN A 33 -7.54 0.47 -1.86
C ASN A 33 -7.95 1.90 -2.24
N PRO A 34 -7.72 2.94 -1.43
CA PRO A 34 -8.04 4.30 -1.85
C PRO A 34 -7.32 4.74 -3.12
N ILE A 35 -6.09 4.27 -3.33
CA ILE A 35 -5.33 4.55 -4.54
C ILE A 35 -5.93 3.78 -5.72
N PHE A 36 -6.25 2.50 -5.53
CA PHE A 36 -6.87 1.70 -6.59
C PHE A 36 -8.16 2.35 -7.08
N LYS A 37 -8.96 2.93 -6.17
CA LYS A 37 -10.21 3.61 -6.52
C LYS A 37 -10.01 4.87 -7.33
N LEU A 38 -8.87 5.53 -7.23
CA LEU A 38 -8.55 6.67 -8.09
C LEU A 38 -8.47 6.25 -9.55
N PHE A 39 -7.87 5.09 -9.81
CA PHE A 39 -7.64 4.57 -11.16
C PHE A 39 -8.85 3.79 -11.69
N THR A 40 -9.57 3.10 -10.81
CA THR A 40 -10.73 2.28 -11.18
C THR A 40 -11.86 2.56 -10.18
N PRO A 41 -12.59 3.70 -10.35
CA PRO A 41 -13.56 4.16 -9.33
C PRO A 41 -14.71 3.19 -9.05
N ASP A 42 -15.10 2.38 -10.01
CA ASP A 42 -16.21 1.42 -9.86
C ASP A 42 -15.76 0.03 -9.43
N ASP A 43 -14.47 -0.14 -9.10
CA ASP A 43 -13.86 -1.41 -8.72
C ASP A 43 -14.04 -2.53 -9.77
N SER A 44 -14.29 -2.17 -11.03
CA SER A 44 -14.47 -3.12 -12.12
C SER A 44 -13.16 -3.84 -12.43
N PHE A 45 -13.15 -5.16 -12.34
CA PHE A 45 -11.96 -5.93 -12.70
C PHE A 45 -11.69 -5.90 -14.20
N GLU A 46 -12.70 -5.70 -15.03
CA GLU A 46 -12.51 -5.57 -16.47
C GLU A 46 -11.76 -4.29 -16.83
N LYS A 47 -11.96 -3.24 -16.03
CA LYS A 47 -11.34 -1.93 -16.21
C LYS A 47 -10.21 -1.67 -15.23
N TRP A 48 -9.77 -2.70 -14.51
CA TRP A 48 -8.72 -2.56 -13.50
C TRP A 48 -7.42 -2.09 -14.12
N ARG A 49 -6.80 -1.06 -13.55
CA ARG A 49 -5.66 -0.38 -14.16
C ARG A 49 -4.35 -0.56 -13.41
N MET A 50 -4.39 -0.75 -12.10
CA MET A 50 -3.18 -0.83 -11.29
C MET A 50 -2.59 -2.23 -11.32
N ILE A 51 -1.50 -2.38 -12.07
CA ILE A 51 -0.76 -3.66 -12.16
C ILE A 51 0.53 -3.52 -11.37
N ILE A 52 0.77 -4.47 -10.47
CA ILE A 52 1.97 -4.49 -9.64
C ILE A 52 3.19 -4.93 -10.48
N LEU A 53 4.28 -4.17 -10.36
CA LEU A 53 5.55 -4.49 -11.01
C LEU A 53 6.59 -4.98 -10.03
N HIS A 54 6.54 -4.48 -8.79
CA HIS A 54 7.55 -4.77 -7.80
C HIS A 54 6.98 -4.54 -6.41
N THR A 55 7.38 -5.41 -5.47
CA THR A 55 7.13 -5.18 -4.05
C THR A 55 8.29 -5.73 -3.25
N SER A 56 8.62 -5.06 -2.15
CA SER A 56 9.61 -5.52 -1.19
C SER A 56 9.17 -5.14 0.21
N ILE A 57 9.54 -5.97 1.19
CA ILE A 57 9.21 -5.74 2.59
C ILE A 57 10.46 -6.00 3.42
N ASP A 58 10.74 -5.07 4.33
CA ASP A 58 11.73 -5.24 5.38
C ASP A 58 10.98 -5.47 6.69
N TYR A 59 11.15 -6.64 7.28
CA TYR A 59 10.55 -6.99 8.57
C TYR A 59 11.50 -6.49 9.67
N ARG A 60 10.98 -5.61 10.52
CA ARG A 60 11.78 -4.95 11.55
C ARG A 60 11.49 -5.45 12.95
N ASP A 61 10.23 -5.80 13.22
CA ASP A 61 9.78 -6.23 14.55
C ASP A 61 8.57 -7.13 14.39
N GLN A 62 8.28 -7.90 15.42
CA GLN A 62 7.12 -8.78 15.44
C GLN A 62 5.84 -7.95 15.56
N VAL A 63 4.78 -8.45 14.91
CA VAL A 63 3.43 -7.92 15.06
C VAL A 63 2.63 -8.94 15.87
N TYR A 64 1.85 -8.46 16.83
CA TYR A 64 1.16 -9.31 17.79
C TYR A 64 -0.35 -9.23 17.61
N PHE A 65 -1.02 -10.33 17.93
CA PHE A 65 -2.47 -10.37 18.09
C PHE A 65 -2.88 -9.56 19.35
N GLY A 66 -4.05 -8.93 19.29
CA GLY A 66 -4.64 -8.28 20.46
C GLY A 66 -4.44 -6.77 20.52
N THR A 67 -3.71 -6.18 19.58
CA THR A 67 -3.50 -4.75 19.51
C THR A 67 -3.66 -4.30 18.07
N GLU A 68 -4.32 -3.15 17.86
CA GLU A 68 -4.48 -2.57 16.52
C GLU A 68 -3.14 -2.28 15.85
N VAL A 69 -3.16 -2.39 14.54
CA VAL A 69 -2.04 -2.06 13.66
C VAL A 69 -2.43 -0.85 12.82
N GLU A 70 -1.49 0.04 12.59
CA GLU A 70 -1.66 1.15 11.66
C GLU A 70 -0.78 0.93 10.44
N VAL A 71 -1.37 1.06 9.27
CA VAL A 71 -0.63 1.03 8.00
C VAL A 71 -0.66 2.42 7.42
N PHE A 72 0.51 2.97 7.18
CA PHE A 72 0.67 4.28 6.55
C PHE A 72 1.20 4.08 5.14
N THR A 73 0.54 4.72 4.17
CA THR A 73 0.92 4.65 2.76
C THR A 73 1.19 6.04 2.24
N TRP A 74 2.38 6.25 1.69
CA TRP A 74 2.77 7.50 1.02
C TRP A 74 3.08 7.22 -0.44
N VAL A 75 2.92 8.26 -1.25
CA VAL A 75 3.40 8.27 -2.61
C VAL A 75 4.87 8.68 -2.57
N LYS A 76 5.75 7.81 -3.01
CA LYS A 76 7.20 8.08 -3.03
C LYS A 76 7.60 8.79 -4.32
N ARG A 77 7.02 8.36 -5.45
CA ARG A 77 7.35 8.90 -6.76
C ARG A 77 6.20 8.65 -7.73
N ILE A 78 5.93 9.65 -8.56
CA ILE A 78 4.95 9.54 -9.63
C ILE A 78 5.71 9.66 -10.95
N GLY A 79 5.79 8.57 -11.72
CA GLY A 79 6.37 8.56 -13.04
C GLY A 79 5.35 8.94 -14.10
N LYS A 80 5.68 8.77 -15.36
CA LYS A 80 4.73 9.03 -16.44
C LYS A 80 3.52 8.10 -16.36
N SER A 81 3.76 6.79 -16.23
CA SER A 81 2.73 5.77 -16.12
C SER A 81 2.90 4.91 -14.86
N SER A 82 3.98 5.09 -14.11
CA SER A 82 4.29 4.28 -12.93
C SER A 82 4.10 5.08 -11.65
N LEU A 83 3.88 4.35 -10.57
CA LEU A 83 3.66 4.91 -9.24
C LEU A 83 4.44 4.08 -8.23
N GLU A 84 5.31 4.74 -7.48
CA GLU A 84 6.04 4.09 -6.39
C GLU A 84 5.46 4.52 -5.06
N LEU A 85 5.10 3.53 -4.23
CA LEU A 85 4.56 3.73 -2.89
C LEU A 85 5.59 3.31 -1.85
N TYR A 86 5.60 4.04 -0.74
CA TYR A 86 6.34 3.67 0.46
C TYR A 86 5.35 3.47 1.59
N GLU A 87 5.50 2.39 2.36
CA GLU A 87 4.55 2.05 3.41
C GLU A 87 5.27 1.63 4.69
N GLU A 88 4.60 1.90 5.82
CA GLU A 88 5.06 1.45 7.13
C GLU A 88 3.91 0.79 7.87
N ILE A 89 4.23 -0.30 8.55
CA ILE A 89 3.30 -0.97 9.48
C ILE A 89 3.77 -0.63 10.89
N HIS A 90 2.88 -0.04 11.67
CA HIS A 90 3.14 0.36 13.05
C HIS A 90 2.27 -0.40 14.02
N GLN A 91 2.84 -0.80 15.15
CA GLN A 91 2.09 -1.32 16.28
C GLN A 91 2.75 -0.85 17.58
N ARG A 92 1.94 -0.33 18.50
CA ARG A 92 2.41 0.16 19.79
C ARG A 92 3.54 1.19 19.68
N GLY A 93 3.43 2.08 18.69
CA GLY A 93 4.41 3.13 18.48
C GLY A 93 5.72 2.68 17.85
N LYS A 94 5.81 1.42 17.40
CA LYS A 94 7.01 0.89 16.75
C LYS A 94 6.75 0.63 15.27
N ILE A 95 7.75 0.88 14.46
CA ILE A 95 7.73 0.47 13.04
C ILE A 95 8.09 -1.01 12.98
N CYS A 96 7.12 -1.83 12.59
CA CYS A 96 7.30 -3.29 12.51
C CYS A 96 7.73 -3.75 11.12
N ALA A 97 7.38 -2.98 10.09
CA ALA A 97 7.79 -3.30 8.72
C ALA A 97 7.80 -2.03 7.87
N LYS A 98 8.67 -2.04 6.88
CA LYS A 98 8.73 -1.01 5.83
C LYS A 98 8.58 -1.71 4.48
N SER A 99 7.83 -1.09 3.58
CA SER A 99 7.51 -1.69 2.30
C SER A 99 7.65 -0.70 1.17
N LYS A 100 7.95 -1.22 0.00
CA LYS A 100 7.97 -0.49 -1.26
C LYS A 100 7.12 -1.26 -2.25
N ALA A 101 6.30 -0.56 -3.03
CA ALA A 101 5.51 -1.15 -4.10
C ALA A 101 5.54 -0.24 -5.32
N ILE A 102 5.68 -0.84 -6.49
CA ILE A 102 5.66 -0.11 -7.76
C ILE A 102 4.53 -0.67 -8.60
N TYR A 103 3.66 0.23 -9.05
CA TYR A 103 2.52 -0.06 -9.92
C TYR A 103 2.68 0.65 -11.25
N VAL A 104 2.00 0.14 -12.25
CA VAL A 104 1.86 0.81 -13.55
C VAL A 104 0.37 0.99 -13.87
N ASN A 105 0.04 2.16 -14.45
CA ASN A 105 -1.27 2.43 -15.00
C ASN A 105 -1.35 1.74 -16.37
N TYR A 106 -2.12 0.67 -16.42
CA TYR A 106 -2.12 -0.25 -17.55
C TYR A 106 -3.52 -0.39 -18.13
N ASN A 107 -3.62 -0.31 -19.45
CA ASN A 107 -4.86 -0.55 -20.17
C ASN A 107 -4.87 -1.99 -20.66
N ARG A 108 -5.76 -2.79 -20.09
CA ARG A 108 -5.84 -4.23 -20.40
C ARG A 108 -6.38 -4.53 -21.78
N GLU A 109 -7.17 -3.60 -22.36
CA GLU A 109 -7.72 -3.78 -23.71
C GLU A 109 -6.65 -3.57 -24.77
N THR A 110 -5.84 -2.52 -24.62
CA THR A 110 -4.76 -2.22 -25.57
C THR A 110 -3.45 -2.92 -25.21
N GLU A 111 -3.37 -3.50 -24.01
CA GLU A 111 -2.16 -4.14 -23.48
C GLU A 111 -0.97 -3.19 -23.45
N GLN A 112 -1.22 -1.94 -23.06
CA GLN A 112 -0.19 -0.91 -22.98
C GLN A 112 -0.33 -0.09 -21.71
N SER A 113 0.82 0.39 -21.20
CA SER A 113 0.82 1.37 -20.14
C SER A 113 0.33 2.71 -20.67
N GLU A 114 -0.30 3.50 -19.82
CA GLU A 114 -0.82 4.81 -20.14
C GLU A 114 -0.38 5.85 -19.13
N PRO A 115 -0.22 7.10 -19.53
CA PRO A 115 0.13 8.16 -18.59
C PRO A 115 -0.92 8.28 -17.50
N ILE A 116 -0.46 8.59 -16.28
CA ILE A 116 -1.36 8.86 -15.16
C ILE A 116 -2.08 10.19 -15.42
N PRO A 117 -3.44 10.20 -15.46
CA PRO A 117 -4.19 11.42 -15.69
C PRO A 117 -3.86 12.52 -14.66
N TRP A 118 -3.97 13.77 -15.10
CA TRP A 118 -3.62 14.92 -14.26
C TRP A 118 -4.42 14.97 -12.95
N GLU A 119 -5.72 14.68 -13.00
CA GLU A 119 -6.60 14.71 -11.83
C GLU A 119 -6.17 13.69 -10.77
N ILE A 120 -5.75 12.51 -11.22
CA ILE A 120 -5.24 11.48 -10.32
C ILE A 120 -3.88 11.90 -9.78
N ARG A 121 -3.03 12.45 -10.62
CA ARG A 121 -1.71 12.95 -10.24
C ARG A 121 -1.81 14.02 -9.16
N GLU A 122 -2.75 14.96 -9.29
CA GLU A 122 -2.98 16.00 -8.27
C GLU A 122 -3.36 15.40 -6.93
N GLU A 123 -4.25 14.43 -6.94
CA GLU A 123 -4.67 13.76 -5.70
C GLU A 123 -3.51 13.01 -5.05
N LEU A 124 -2.72 12.29 -5.84
CA LEU A 124 -1.55 11.56 -5.35
C LEU A 124 -0.50 12.50 -4.74
N MET A 125 -0.33 13.69 -5.31
CA MET A 125 0.65 14.66 -4.81
C MET A 125 0.35 15.14 -3.39
N LYS A 126 -0.90 15.04 -2.94
CA LYS A 126 -1.28 15.38 -1.56
C LYS A 126 -0.71 14.38 -0.55
N HIS A 127 -0.24 13.24 -1.02
CA HIS A 127 0.22 12.12 -0.18
C HIS A 127 1.70 11.80 -0.38
N LEU A 128 2.47 12.75 -0.90
CA LEU A 128 3.90 12.56 -1.12
C LEU A 128 4.64 12.32 0.19
N TYR A 129 5.58 11.39 0.15
CA TYR A 129 6.46 11.12 1.28
C TYR A 129 7.50 12.21 1.41
N ASP A 130 7.65 12.75 2.62
CA ASP A 130 8.65 13.73 2.95
C ASP A 130 9.58 13.13 4.01
N GLU A 131 10.81 12.82 3.60
CA GLU A 131 11.82 12.20 4.47
C GLU A 131 12.23 13.12 5.64
N HIS A 132 11.96 14.41 5.53
CA HIS A 132 12.29 15.40 6.54
C HIS A 132 11.18 15.66 7.55
N LYS A 133 10.01 15.03 7.37
CA LYS A 133 8.90 15.13 8.31
C LYS A 133 8.86 13.93 9.23
N GLU A 134 8.79 14.20 10.52
CA GLU A 134 8.49 13.17 11.51
C GLU A 134 6.96 12.98 11.60
N MET A 135 6.56 11.77 11.84
CA MET A 135 5.17 11.42 12.08
C MET A 135 4.78 11.63 13.53
#